data_ce1757222bd6af2a5a0763b5d56c602f
#
_entry.id   ce1757222bd6af2a5a0763b5d56c602f
#
_cell.length_a   1.000
_cell.length_b   1.000
_cell.length_c   1.000
_cell.angle_alpha   90.00
_cell.angle_beta   90.00
_cell.angle_gamma   90.00
#
_symmetry.space_group_name_H-M   'P 1'
#
loop_
_entity.id
_entity.type
_entity.pdbx_description
1 polymer ?
#
loop_
_entity_poly.entity_id
_entity_poly.type
_entity_poly.pdbx_seq_one_letter_code
_entity_poly.pdbx_strand_id
1 'polypeptide(L)'
;PAGHVSGGELPQAHRYSWDRIVPNSHHLEPYRELFGDERADYSDSLQRHYDEGPPADWRQNHISAYASCHPWEDFAETFAHYLHIVDTLETGRSAGLVVRRTDGTPARVDFDPYGYPDINEMIDNWLDISFALNNINRSMGQPDIYPFVISPIVKDKLGFVQNLLKQHARAAAGRSLRPGLTSLDRQSQNLAL
;
A
#
# COMPACT_ATOMS: atom_id res chain seq x y z
N PRO A 1 -25.07 4.62 18.24
CA PRO A 1 -24.86 5.60 17.23
C PRO A 1 -23.42 5.45 16.76
N ALA A 2 -23.22 4.83 15.60
CA ALA A 2 -21.92 4.70 14.98
C ALA A 2 -21.44 6.11 14.62
N GLY A 3 -20.32 6.54 15.21
CA GLY A 3 -19.66 7.78 14.87
C GLY A 3 -19.27 7.76 13.39
N HIS A 4 -19.87 8.67 12.66
CA HIS A 4 -19.53 8.95 11.27
C HIS A 4 -18.13 9.59 11.28
N VAL A 5 -17.11 8.81 10.98
CA VAL A 5 -15.78 9.35 10.68
C VAL A 5 -15.93 9.97 9.28
N SER A 6 -15.86 11.28 9.20
CA SER A 6 -15.92 12.04 7.96
C SER A 6 -14.72 11.65 7.08
N GLY A 7 -14.95 10.73 6.13
CA GLY A 7 -13.95 10.27 5.16
C GLY A 7 -13.74 11.27 4.02
N GLY A 8 -13.26 12.50 4.31
CA GLY A 8 -13.15 13.55 3.29
C GLY A 8 -11.75 13.87 2.79
N GLU A 9 -10.67 13.39 3.40
CA GLU A 9 -9.32 13.87 3.05
C GLU A 9 -8.28 12.81 2.66
N LEU A 10 -8.50 11.53 2.94
CA LEU A 10 -7.55 10.47 2.60
C LEU A 10 -7.44 10.14 1.09
N PRO A 11 -8.52 10.23 0.27
CA PRO A 11 -8.46 9.87 -1.16
C PRO A 11 -7.51 10.76 -1.98
N GLN A 12 -7.36 12.04 -1.65
CA GLN A 12 -6.58 12.98 -2.48
C GLN A 12 -5.07 12.72 -2.46
N ALA A 13 -4.50 12.34 -1.32
CA ALA A 13 -3.06 12.09 -1.21
C ALA A 13 -2.64 10.83 -1.98
N HIS A 14 -3.46 9.78 -1.97
CA HIS A 14 -3.17 8.51 -2.64
C HIS A 14 -3.41 8.60 -4.15
N ARG A 15 -4.42 9.34 -4.60
CA ARG A 15 -4.63 9.68 -6.00
C ARG A 15 -3.43 10.44 -6.58
N TYR A 16 -2.85 11.36 -5.81
CA TYR A 16 -1.63 12.07 -6.19
C TYR A 16 -0.44 11.13 -6.45
N SER A 17 -0.32 10.05 -5.68
CA SER A 17 0.70 9.02 -5.90
C SER A 17 0.43 8.23 -7.18
N TRP A 18 -0.84 7.87 -7.45
CA TRP A 18 -1.25 7.21 -8.69
C TRP A 18 -0.93 8.08 -9.91
N ASP A 19 -1.36 9.34 -9.92
CA ASP A 19 -1.16 10.28 -11.02
C ASP A 19 0.31 10.46 -11.41
N ARG A 20 1.23 10.28 -10.48
CA ARG A 20 2.66 10.44 -10.71
C ARG A 20 3.40 9.20 -11.15
N ILE A 21 2.94 8.03 -10.73
CA ILE A 21 3.72 6.81 -10.83
C ILE A 21 3.13 5.83 -11.85
N VAL A 22 1.81 5.73 -11.94
CA VAL A 22 1.14 4.71 -12.77
C VAL A 22 0.89 5.19 -14.21
N PRO A 23 0.29 6.36 -14.47
CA PRO A 23 0.00 6.81 -15.83
C PRO A 23 1.26 6.96 -16.67
N ASN A 24 1.16 6.64 -17.96
CA ASN A 24 2.25 6.73 -18.94
C ASN A 24 3.49 5.88 -18.60
N SER A 25 3.33 4.85 -17.77
CA SER A 25 4.37 3.92 -17.41
C SER A 25 4.01 2.49 -17.84
N HIS A 26 4.99 1.59 -17.79
CA HIS A 26 4.75 0.15 -17.99
C HIS A 26 3.90 -0.51 -16.88
N HIS A 27 3.50 0.24 -15.85
CA HIS A 27 2.63 -0.21 -14.78
C HIS A 27 1.14 -0.10 -15.11
N LEU A 28 0.76 0.65 -16.15
CA LEU A 28 -0.64 0.94 -16.44
C LEU A 28 -1.46 -0.32 -16.78
N GLU A 29 -0.95 -1.18 -17.65
CA GLU A 29 -1.66 -2.41 -18.00
C GLU A 29 -1.74 -3.40 -16.81
N PRO A 30 -0.66 -3.71 -16.07
CA PRO A 30 -0.75 -4.48 -14.84
C PRO A 30 -1.68 -3.87 -13.79
N TYR A 31 -1.75 -2.54 -13.70
CA TYR A 31 -2.73 -1.85 -12.86
C TYR A 31 -4.17 -2.19 -13.28
N ARG A 32 -4.49 -2.04 -14.58
CA ARG A 32 -5.82 -2.32 -15.10
C ARG A 32 -6.26 -3.77 -14.91
N GLU A 33 -5.31 -4.71 -15.04
CA GLU A 33 -5.57 -6.13 -14.80
C GLU A 33 -5.98 -6.41 -13.34
N LEU A 34 -5.39 -5.70 -12.37
CA LEU A 34 -5.62 -5.91 -10.94
C LEU A 34 -6.77 -5.06 -10.38
N PHE A 35 -6.83 -3.79 -10.75
CA PHE A 35 -7.72 -2.80 -10.15
C PHE A 35 -8.91 -2.44 -11.03
N GLY A 36 -8.84 -2.71 -12.33
CA GLY A 36 -9.87 -2.34 -13.31
C GLY A 36 -9.56 -1.06 -14.09
N ASP A 37 -10.49 -0.67 -14.96
CA ASP A 37 -10.33 0.47 -15.86
C ASP A 37 -10.58 1.80 -15.13
N GLU A 38 -9.52 2.54 -14.89
CA GLU A 38 -9.55 3.85 -14.22
C GLU A 38 -10.29 4.94 -14.97
N ARG A 39 -10.63 4.71 -16.25
CA ARG A 39 -11.37 5.66 -17.10
C ARG A 39 -12.88 5.61 -16.86
N ALA A 40 -13.36 4.67 -16.03
CA ALA A 40 -14.76 4.66 -15.60
C ALA A 40 -15.15 6.01 -14.99
N ASP A 41 -16.40 6.45 -15.21
CA ASP A 41 -16.86 7.70 -14.61
C ASP A 41 -16.87 7.59 -13.08
N TYR A 42 -16.08 8.44 -12.46
CA TYR A 42 -15.90 8.42 -11.00
C TYR A 42 -17.18 8.81 -10.26
N SER A 43 -17.89 9.84 -10.74
CA SER A 43 -19.10 10.34 -10.08
C SER A 43 -20.22 9.32 -10.15
N ASP A 44 -20.42 8.71 -11.32
CA ASP A 44 -21.42 7.67 -11.54
C ASP A 44 -21.10 6.41 -10.71
N SER A 45 -19.84 6.05 -10.63
CA SER A 45 -19.37 4.90 -9.84
C SER A 45 -19.62 5.10 -8.35
N LEU A 46 -19.31 6.30 -7.85
CA LEU A 46 -19.53 6.67 -6.45
C LEU A 46 -21.02 6.74 -6.11
N GLN A 47 -21.83 7.36 -7.00
CA GLN A 47 -23.27 7.44 -6.81
C GLN A 47 -23.90 6.04 -6.74
N ARG A 48 -23.52 5.13 -7.66
CA ARG A 48 -23.97 3.73 -7.64
C ARG A 48 -23.61 3.02 -6.34
N HIS A 49 -22.39 3.23 -5.84
CA HIS A 49 -21.96 2.64 -4.57
C HIS A 49 -22.84 3.09 -3.39
N TYR A 50 -23.26 4.37 -3.35
CA TYR A 50 -24.13 4.86 -2.29
C TYR A 50 -25.59 4.41 -2.45
N ASP A 51 -26.07 4.26 -3.67
CA ASP A 51 -27.46 3.87 -3.95
C ASP A 51 -27.68 2.35 -3.80
N GLU A 52 -26.72 1.54 -4.27
CA GLU A 52 -26.86 0.08 -4.37
C GLU A 52 -26.00 -0.68 -3.34
N GLY A 53 -25.02 0.00 -2.74
CA GLY A 53 -24.01 -0.62 -1.87
C GLY A 53 -22.90 -1.33 -2.64
N PRO A 54 -21.95 -1.94 -1.93
CA PRO A 54 -20.84 -2.68 -2.54
C PRO A 54 -21.35 -4.00 -3.15
N PRO A 55 -20.66 -4.54 -4.16
CA PRO A 55 -20.93 -5.89 -4.68
C PRO A 55 -20.90 -6.94 -3.57
N ALA A 56 -21.75 -7.97 -3.67
CA ALA A 56 -21.85 -8.99 -2.62
C ALA A 56 -20.53 -9.75 -2.34
N ASP A 57 -19.67 -9.83 -3.34
CA ASP A 57 -18.37 -10.51 -3.32
C ASP A 57 -17.18 -9.56 -3.10
N TRP A 58 -17.43 -8.31 -2.71
CA TRP A 58 -16.36 -7.31 -2.55
C TRP A 58 -15.20 -7.82 -1.68
N ARG A 59 -15.46 -8.62 -0.64
CA ARG A 59 -14.43 -9.18 0.25
C ARG A 59 -13.44 -10.12 -0.44
N GLN A 60 -13.83 -10.69 -1.57
CA GLN A 60 -12.96 -11.56 -2.36
C GLN A 60 -12.02 -10.75 -3.25
N ASN A 61 -12.42 -9.55 -3.65
CA ASN A 61 -11.76 -8.75 -4.68
C ASN A 61 -11.15 -7.45 -4.17
N HIS A 62 -11.62 -6.91 -3.05
CA HIS A 62 -11.24 -5.60 -2.54
C HIS A 62 -10.92 -5.65 -1.04
N ILE A 63 -10.03 -4.77 -0.60
CA ILE A 63 -9.60 -4.70 0.80
C ILE A 63 -10.69 -4.09 1.70
N SER A 64 -11.55 -3.23 1.16
CA SER A 64 -12.70 -2.64 1.85
C SER A 64 -13.91 -2.57 0.94
N ALA A 65 -15.10 -2.36 1.52
CA ALA A 65 -16.32 -2.13 0.75
C ALA A 65 -16.21 -0.87 -0.11
N TYR A 66 -15.56 0.18 0.41
CA TYR A 66 -15.38 1.44 -0.31
C TYR A 66 -14.42 1.29 -1.50
N ALA A 67 -13.37 0.48 -1.36
CA ALA A 67 -12.46 0.15 -2.46
C ALA A 67 -13.19 -0.38 -3.71
N SER A 68 -14.34 -1.04 -3.54
CA SER A 68 -15.10 -1.58 -4.67
C SER A 68 -15.83 -0.53 -5.52
N CYS A 69 -15.85 0.73 -5.12
CA CYS A 69 -16.60 1.74 -5.85
C CYS A 69 -15.92 2.21 -7.15
N HIS A 70 -14.57 2.31 -7.16
CA HIS A 70 -13.83 2.77 -8.33
C HIS A 70 -12.36 2.27 -8.27
N PRO A 71 -11.69 1.97 -9.41
CA PRO A 71 -10.28 1.55 -9.45
C PRO A 71 -9.32 2.50 -8.73
N TRP A 72 -9.56 3.80 -8.74
CA TRP A 72 -8.75 4.75 -7.98
C TRP A 72 -8.88 4.58 -6.47
N GLU A 73 -10.09 4.31 -5.98
CA GLU A 73 -10.32 4.07 -4.55
C GLU A 73 -9.74 2.73 -4.12
N ASP A 74 -9.86 1.71 -4.96
CA ASP A 74 -9.24 0.40 -4.72
C ASP A 74 -7.72 0.51 -4.58
N PHE A 75 -7.07 1.25 -5.47
CA PHE A 75 -5.64 1.51 -5.38
C PHE A 75 -5.29 2.34 -4.13
N ALA A 76 -6.06 3.40 -3.84
CA ALA A 76 -5.83 4.27 -2.70
C ALA A 76 -5.94 3.52 -1.36
N GLU A 77 -7.01 2.74 -1.20
CA GLU A 77 -7.22 1.89 -0.02
C GLU A 77 -6.14 0.82 0.11
N THR A 78 -5.81 0.13 -0.99
CA THR A 78 -4.73 -0.87 -1.00
C THR A 78 -3.38 -0.25 -0.63
N PHE A 79 -3.08 0.94 -1.14
CA PHE A 79 -1.85 1.66 -0.84
C PHE A 79 -1.77 2.06 0.64
N ALA A 80 -2.87 2.58 1.20
CA ALA A 80 -2.97 2.92 2.61
C ALA A 80 -2.75 1.69 3.51
N HIS A 81 -3.40 0.58 3.16
CA HIS A 81 -3.24 -0.67 3.90
C HIS A 81 -1.83 -1.25 3.80
N TYR A 82 -1.16 -1.12 2.64
CA TYR A 82 0.25 -1.49 2.50
C TYR A 82 1.13 -0.69 3.49
N LEU A 83 0.93 0.61 3.59
CA LEU A 83 1.66 1.44 4.54
C LEU A 83 1.37 1.03 6.00
N HIS A 84 0.11 0.79 6.34
CA HIS A 84 -0.26 0.31 7.68
C HIS A 84 0.42 -1.02 8.04
N ILE A 85 0.53 -1.94 7.08
CA ILE A 85 1.25 -3.22 7.26
C ILE A 85 2.73 -2.95 7.54
N VAL A 86 3.39 -2.14 6.72
CA VAL A 86 4.81 -1.77 6.88
C VAL A 86 5.06 -1.11 8.24
N ASP A 87 4.26 -0.11 8.60
CA ASP A 87 4.42 0.64 9.85
C ASP A 87 4.14 -0.22 11.09
N THR A 88 3.16 -1.12 11.01
CA THR A 88 2.86 -2.08 12.09
C THR A 88 4.03 -3.04 12.30
N LEU A 89 4.59 -3.58 11.22
CA LEU A 89 5.73 -4.50 11.27
C LEU A 89 6.98 -3.81 11.79
N GLU A 90 7.25 -2.57 11.35
CA GLU A 90 8.38 -1.77 11.85
C GLU A 90 8.25 -1.53 13.35
N THR A 91 7.07 -1.12 13.80
CA THR A 91 6.78 -0.89 15.21
C THR A 91 6.93 -2.19 16.02
N GLY A 92 6.39 -3.30 15.53
CA GLY A 92 6.54 -4.62 16.16
C GLY A 92 8.01 -5.05 16.27
N ARG A 93 8.79 -4.83 15.21
CA ARG A 93 10.23 -5.10 15.19
C ARG A 93 10.98 -4.24 16.21
N SER A 94 10.74 -2.95 16.19
CA SER A 94 11.41 -1.99 17.10
C SER A 94 11.05 -2.24 18.57
N ALA A 95 9.84 -2.69 18.86
CA ALA A 95 9.39 -3.09 20.18
C ALA A 95 9.89 -4.49 20.61
N GLY A 96 10.52 -5.24 19.71
CA GLY A 96 10.89 -6.63 19.98
C GLY A 96 9.70 -7.56 20.18
N LEU A 97 8.58 -7.28 19.53
CA LEU A 97 7.34 -8.07 19.67
C LEU A 97 7.53 -9.46 19.06
N VAL A 98 7.19 -10.49 19.84
CA VAL A 98 7.15 -11.88 19.40
C VAL A 98 5.78 -12.46 19.72
N VAL A 99 5.09 -12.94 18.71
CA VAL A 99 3.84 -13.69 18.84
C VAL A 99 4.16 -15.16 18.69
N ARG A 100 3.67 -16.02 19.58
CA ARG A 100 3.81 -17.46 19.43
C ARG A 100 2.54 -18.04 18.83
N ARG A 101 2.70 -18.74 17.71
CA ARG A 101 1.63 -19.52 17.09
C ARG A 101 1.25 -20.71 17.96
N THR A 102 0.10 -21.30 17.69
CA THR A 102 -0.39 -22.49 18.43
C THR A 102 0.51 -23.71 18.30
N ASP A 103 1.27 -23.82 17.22
CA ASP A 103 2.30 -24.85 16.99
C ASP A 103 3.63 -24.59 17.74
N GLY A 104 3.71 -23.46 18.46
CA GLY A 104 4.89 -23.04 19.21
C GLY A 104 5.93 -22.27 18.39
N THR A 105 5.75 -22.13 17.07
CA THR A 105 6.68 -21.35 16.24
C THR A 105 6.54 -19.85 16.56
N PRO A 106 7.66 -19.12 16.64
CA PRO A 106 7.60 -17.68 16.83
C PRO A 106 7.27 -16.97 15.51
N ALA A 107 6.31 -16.06 15.55
CA ALA A 107 6.13 -15.03 14.54
C ALA A 107 6.82 -13.76 15.06
N ARG A 108 7.91 -13.37 14.43
CA ARG A 108 8.64 -12.14 14.73
C ARG A 108 9.17 -11.53 13.45
N VAL A 109 9.31 -10.23 13.44
CA VAL A 109 9.80 -9.50 12.27
C VAL A 109 11.31 -9.46 12.30
N ASP A 110 11.97 -10.38 11.58
CA ASP A 110 13.44 -10.49 11.49
C ASP A 110 14.02 -9.74 10.30
N PHE A 111 13.18 -9.18 9.44
CA PHE A 111 13.53 -8.43 8.26
C PHE A 111 13.30 -6.93 8.45
N ASP A 112 13.85 -6.12 7.56
CA ASP A 112 13.52 -4.71 7.44
C ASP A 112 12.24 -4.55 6.58
N PRO A 113 11.09 -4.12 7.15
CA PRO A 113 9.85 -3.94 6.38
C PRO A 113 9.98 -2.92 5.25
N TYR A 114 10.87 -1.92 5.39
CA TYR A 114 11.16 -0.94 4.32
C TYR A 114 12.14 -1.46 3.26
N GLY A 115 12.81 -2.60 3.53
CA GLY A 115 13.73 -3.26 2.60
C GLY A 115 13.04 -4.02 1.46
N TYR A 116 11.71 -3.95 1.38
CA TYR A 116 10.90 -4.67 0.40
C TYR A 116 11.11 -6.20 0.47
N PRO A 117 10.82 -6.84 1.61
CA PRO A 117 10.90 -8.29 1.78
C PRO A 117 9.90 -9.01 0.87
N ASP A 118 9.86 -10.34 0.93
CA ASP A 118 8.81 -11.10 0.25
C ASP A 118 7.43 -10.70 0.78
N ILE A 119 6.48 -10.41 -0.11
CA ILE A 119 5.15 -9.91 0.26
C ILE A 119 4.37 -10.96 1.07
N ASN A 120 4.59 -12.25 0.82
CA ASN A 120 3.90 -13.30 1.56
C ASN A 120 4.42 -13.36 2.99
N GLU A 121 5.75 -13.32 3.16
CA GLU A 121 6.37 -13.28 4.47
C GLU A 121 5.92 -12.07 5.28
N MET A 122 5.84 -10.92 4.64
CA MET A 122 5.36 -9.67 5.22
C MET A 122 3.92 -9.79 5.72
N ILE A 123 3.02 -10.29 4.87
CA ILE A 123 1.60 -10.46 5.20
C ILE A 123 1.43 -11.52 6.29
N ASP A 124 2.11 -12.64 6.21
CA ASP A 124 1.98 -13.74 7.19
C ASP A 124 2.41 -13.28 8.59
N ASN A 125 3.53 -12.56 8.72
CA ASN A 125 3.96 -12.00 10.00
C ASN A 125 3.00 -10.93 10.51
N TRP A 126 2.50 -10.08 9.60
CA TRP A 126 1.54 -9.05 9.98
C TRP A 126 0.19 -9.64 10.45
N LEU A 127 -0.29 -10.72 9.82
CA LEU A 127 -1.52 -11.41 10.22
C LEU A 127 -1.42 -11.96 11.65
N ASP A 128 -0.30 -12.57 12.01
CA ASP A 128 -0.07 -13.07 13.37
C ASP A 128 -0.11 -11.95 14.42
N ILE A 129 0.56 -10.82 14.12
CA ILE A 129 0.57 -9.65 15.00
C ILE A 129 -0.83 -9.04 15.10
N SER A 130 -1.52 -8.85 13.98
CA SER A 130 -2.86 -8.26 13.94
C SER A 130 -3.87 -9.15 14.68
N PHE A 131 -3.78 -10.46 14.53
CA PHE A 131 -4.62 -11.40 15.28
C PHE A 131 -4.41 -11.29 16.79
N ALA A 132 -3.16 -11.22 17.25
CA ALA A 132 -2.84 -11.05 18.65
C ALA A 132 -3.38 -9.71 19.20
N LEU A 133 -3.18 -8.62 18.48
CA LEU A 133 -3.66 -7.28 18.85
C LEU A 133 -5.19 -7.22 18.90
N ASN A 134 -5.87 -7.80 17.91
CA ASN A 134 -7.34 -7.87 17.90
C ASN A 134 -7.88 -8.66 19.10
N ASN A 135 -7.25 -9.78 19.47
CA ASN A 135 -7.64 -10.55 20.65
C ASN A 135 -7.43 -9.77 21.95
N ILE A 136 -6.34 -9.03 22.07
CA ILE A 136 -6.10 -8.14 23.21
C ILE A 136 -7.20 -7.06 23.30
N ASN A 137 -7.51 -6.40 22.18
CA ASN A 137 -8.59 -5.41 22.15
C ASN A 137 -9.95 -5.99 22.55
N ARG A 138 -10.31 -7.14 21.97
CA ARG A 138 -11.57 -7.84 22.34
C ARG A 138 -11.63 -8.17 23.81
N SER A 139 -10.51 -8.59 24.44
CA SER A 139 -10.45 -8.88 25.87
C SER A 139 -10.72 -7.66 26.76
N MET A 140 -10.47 -6.46 26.23
CA MET A 140 -10.74 -5.17 26.87
C MET A 140 -12.11 -4.57 26.46
N GLY A 141 -12.94 -5.31 25.70
CA GLY A 141 -14.22 -4.81 25.21
C GLY A 141 -14.10 -3.78 24.09
N GLN A 142 -12.94 -3.70 23.42
CA GLN A 142 -12.70 -2.81 22.30
C GLN A 142 -12.91 -3.53 20.96
N PRO A 143 -13.27 -2.79 19.88
CA PRO A 143 -13.36 -3.36 18.55
C PRO A 143 -11.96 -3.79 18.04
N ASP A 144 -11.96 -4.62 17.01
CA ASP A 144 -10.74 -5.00 16.30
C ASP A 144 -10.02 -3.75 15.77
N ILE A 145 -8.71 -3.70 15.96
CA ILE A 145 -7.85 -2.64 15.39
C ILE A 145 -7.83 -2.78 13.88
N TYR A 146 -7.79 -4.04 13.39
CA TYR A 146 -7.76 -4.34 11.98
C TYR A 146 -8.78 -5.43 11.63
N PRO A 147 -10.01 -5.07 11.23
CA PRO A 147 -11.09 -6.00 10.94
C PRO A 147 -11.09 -6.55 9.50
N PHE A 148 -10.05 -6.28 8.72
CA PHE A 148 -10.00 -6.58 7.30
C PHE A 148 -9.45 -7.99 7.02
N VAL A 149 -9.90 -8.59 5.91
CA VAL A 149 -9.47 -9.90 5.43
C VAL A 149 -8.63 -9.71 4.17
N ILE A 150 -7.43 -10.29 4.17
CA ILE A 150 -6.56 -10.28 2.99
C ILE A 150 -6.87 -11.50 2.13
N SER A 151 -7.64 -11.30 1.06
CA SER A 151 -7.90 -12.32 0.06
C SER A 151 -6.68 -12.51 -0.86
N PRO A 152 -6.59 -13.61 -1.65
CA PRO A 152 -5.52 -13.78 -2.63
C PRO A 152 -5.40 -12.60 -3.61
N ILE A 153 -6.52 -12.07 -4.10
CA ILE A 153 -6.54 -10.92 -5.03
C ILE A 153 -6.03 -9.66 -4.33
N VAL A 154 -6.44 -9.41 -3.09
CA VAL A 154 -5.94 -8.28 -2.30
C VAL A 154 -4.44 -8.42 -2.03
N LYS A 155 -3.94 -9.64 -1.82
CA LYS A 155 -2.51 -9.91 -1.67
C LYS A 155 -1.73 -9.56 -2.93
N ASP A 156 -2.25 -9.91 -4.11
CA ASP A 156 -1.64 -9.54 -5.41
C ASP A 156 -1.60 -8.01 -5.59
N LYS A 157 -2.67 -7.31 -5.22
CA LYS A 157 -2.74 -5.84 -5.23
C LYS A 157 -1.71 -5.21 -4.29
N LEU A 158 -1.55 -5.73 -3.08
CA LEU A 158 -0.50 -5.29 -2.13
C LEU A 158 0.90 -5.52 -2.71
N GLY A 159 1.12 -6.67 -3.37
CA GLY A 159 2.37 -6.99 -4.08
C GLY A 159 2.65 -6.01 -5.22
N PHE A 160 1.63 -5.61 -5.96
CA PHE A 160 1.75 -4.57 -6.99
C PHE A 160 2.21 -3.24 -6.40
N VAL A 161 1.58 -2.78 -5.31
CA VAL A 161 1.97 -1.55 -4.60
C VAL A 161 3.42 -1.62 -4.12
N GLN A 162 3.83 -2.74 -3.52
CA GLN A 162 5.21 -2.95 -3.08
C GLN A 162 6.20 -2.84 -4.24
N ASN A 163 5.93 -3.50 -5.35
CA ASN A 163 6.79 -3.47 -6.53
C ASN A 163 6.89 -2.06 -7.13
N LEU A 164 5.80 -1.32 -7.17
CA LEU A 164 5.74 0.06 -7.63
C LEU A 164 6.66 0.95 -6.79
N LEU A 165 6.56 0.88 -5.47
CA LEU A 165 7.39 1.64 -4.53
C LEU A 165 8.87 1.25 -4.62
N LYS A 166 9.16 -0.04 -4.71
CA LYS A 166 10.52 -0.57 -4.86
C LYS A 166 11.22 -0.05 -6.11
N GLN A 167 10.51 -0.04 -7.24
CA GLN A 167 11.05 0.47 -8.51
C GLN A 167 11.25 1.99 -8.45
N HIS A 168 10.30 2.71 -7.86
CA HIS A 168 10.42 4.16 -7.69
C HIS A 168 11.60 4.55 -6.79
N ALA A 169 11.80 3.86 -5.68
CA ALA A 169 12.93 4.07 -4.77
C ALA A 169 14.28 3.82 -5.47
N ARG A 170 14.39 2.74 -6.25
CA ARG A 170 15.60 2.43 -7.04
C ARG A 170 15.89 3.52 -8.09
N ALA A 171 14.87 4.00 -8.80
CA ALA A 171 15.03 5.07 -9.78
C ALA A 171 15.44 6.39 -9.13
N ALA A 172 14.96 6.70 -7.93
CA ALA A 172 15.35 7.87 -7.16
C ALA A 172 16.82 7.78 -6.71
N ALA A 173 17.23 6.62 -6.17
CA ALA A 173 18.62 6.36 -5.76
C ALA A 173 19.59 6.48 -6.97
N GLY A 174 19.24 5.91 -8.12
CA GLY A 174 20.05 6.00 -9.33
C GLY A 174 20.21 7.42 -9.88
N ARG A 175 19.23 8.30 -9.66
CA ARG A 175 19.34 9.73 -10.01
C ARG A 175 20.28 10.49 -9.08
N SER A 176 20.27 10.17 -7.79
CA SER A 176 21.14 10.79 -6.77
C SER A 176 22.62 10.43 -6.95
N LEU A 177 22.92 9.29 -7.57
CA LEU A 177 24.28 8.80 -7.82
C LEU A 177 24.89 9.30 -9.14
N ARG A 178 24.19 10.08 -9.96
CA ARG A 178 24.79 10.75 -11.12
C ARG A 178 25.42 12.05 -10.65
N PRO A 179 26.78 12.15 -10.56
CA PRO A 179 27.44 13.43 -10.29
C PRO A 179 27.08 14.34 -11.45
N GLY A 180 26.61 15.54 -11.13
CA GLY A 180 26.43 16.57 -12.13
C GLY A 180 27.75 16.74 -12.89
N LEU A 181 27.73 16.50 -14.18
CA LEU A 181 28.75 17.03 -15.11
C LEU A 181 28.62 18.53 -15.03
N THR A 182 29.28 19.10 -14.02
CA THR A 182 29.44 20.54 -13.91
C THR A 182 30.26 21.03 -15.11
N SER A 183 29.69 22.00 -15.80
CA SER A 183 30.19 22.80 -16.87
C SER A 183 31.49 23.56 -16.50
N LEU A 184 32.59 22.89 -16.23
CA LEU A 184 33.88 23.49 -15.93
C LEU A 184 34.96 23.24 -16.99
N ASP A 185 34.64 22.67 -18.15
CA ASP A 185 35.60 22.38 -19.22
C ASP A 185 35.42 23.22 -20.50
N ARG A 186 34.85 24.42 -20.41
CA ARG A 186 34.74 25.34 -21.56
C ARG A 186 35.50 26.66 -21.42
N GLN A 187 36.34 26.84 -20.42
CA GLN A 187 37.11 28.10 -20.29
C GLN A 187 38.63 27.96 -20.37
N SER A 188 39.17 26.78 -20.65
CA SER A 188 40.63 26.62 -20.75
C SER A 188 41.21 26.52 -22.17
N GLN A 189 40.43 26.81 -23.20
CA GLN A 189 40.95 26.77 -24.61
C GLN A 189 41.00 28.11 -25.33
N ASN A 190 40.83 29.24 -24.66
CA ASN A 190 40.94 30.57 -25.29
C ASN A 190 42.01 31.49 -24.67
N LEU A 191 43.15 30.95 -24.28
CA LEU A 191 44.34 31.76 -23.89
C LEU A 191 45.60 31.08 -24.39
N ALA A 192 45.74 31.00 -25.73
CA ALA A 192 47.01 30.78 -26.41
C ALA A 192 46.87 31.27 -27.87
N LEU A 193 47.01 32.57 -28.06
CA LEU A 193 47.58 33.27 -29.23
C LEU A 193 47.86 34.71 -28.82
#